data_29a7af893d1a26565b7a9c0356c8c40b
#
_entry.id   29a7af893d1a26565b7a9c0356c8c40b
#
_cell.length_a   1.000
_cell.length_b   1.000
_cell.length_c   1.000
_cell.angle_alpha   90.00
_cell.angle_beta   90.00
_cell.angle_gamma   90.00
#
_symmetry.space_group_name_H-M   'P 1'
#
loop_
_entity.id
_entity.type
_entity.pdbx_description
1 polymer ?
#
loop_
_entity_poly.entity_id
_entity_poly.type
_entity_poly.pdbx_seq_one_letter_code
_entity_poly.pdbx_strand_id
1 'polypeptide(L)'
;MANLTETAYYTRRTINWSILAVISYIVLRFFWSVFVAVWLEIFPPKPPPPNFRFGKLPALKFSEASPSAQFTYRLETIVGNVPVASESAAVYFMPKPAANLLALSRTQDFATRLGLDPSPIEETKSVYRFEDVTAPLRRLRYDIVSNNFILRYGFEQDTGLFSDRNIPGVDAAIAEGKAMLQTFALYGTDLSQGTSKVSFLKLVGDKLLGTTSLSQADAVRVDFFRKNVSGMRLFPPNPDEGQAVFVFSGSKNEKKKILQIAYTLWPIDYETQGTYALKPSSTAWEELQAGRVYIARYPTSAATNVVIRQVYLGYYDSFDPQMYLQPVFVFEGDYGFLAYVPAVAPEWVE
;
A
#
# COMPACT_ATOMS: atom_id res chain seq x y z
N MET A 1 -49.76 -40.67 -34.61
CA MET A 1 -48.48 -41.26 -34.13
C MET A 1 -47.39 -40.27 -34.49
N ALA A 2 -46.74 -39.68 -33.52
CA ALA A 2 -45.65 -38.75 -33.80
C ALA A 2 -44.48 -39.52 -34.42
N ASN A 3 -44.05 -39.09 -35.62
CA ASN A 3 -43.04 -39.76 -36.41
C ASN A 3 -41.67 -39.50 -35.74
N LEU A 4 -40.94 -40.54 -35.35
CA LEU A 4 -39.62 -40.46 -34.66
C LEU A 4 -38.64 -39.48 -35.38
N THR A 5 -38.77 -39.39 -36.71
CA THR A 5 -37.97 -38.50 -37.55
C THR A 5 -38.30 -37.01 -37.34
N GLU A 6 -39.58 -36.68 -37.18
CA GLU A 6 -40.02 -35.29 -36.88
C GLU A 6 -39.60 -34.87 -35.49
N THR A 7 -39.75 -35.73 -34.50
CA THR A 7 -39.31 -35.45 -33.12
C THR A 7 -37.80 -35.20 -33.06
N ALA A 8 -37.01 -36.02 -33.72
CA ALA A 8 -35.57 -35.86 -33.81
C ALA A 8 -35.16 -34.55 -34.53
N TYR A 9 -35.91 -34.15 -35.57
CA TYR A 9 -35.66 -32.89 -36.27
C TYR A 9 -35.94 -31.65 -35.37
N TYR A 10 -37.10 -31.65 -34.68
CA TYR A 10 -37.42 -30.54 -33.78
C TYR A 10 -36.50 -30.50 -32.56
N THR A 11 -36.08 -31.60 -31.99
CA THR A 11 -35.13 -31.66 -30.88
C THR A 11 -33.78 -31.08 -31.26
N ARG A 12 -33.23 -31.48 -32.41
CA ARG A 12 -31.96 -30.93 -32.90
C ARG A 12 -32.03 -29.42 -33.15
N ARG A 13 -33.16 -28.97 -33.73
CA ARG A 13 -33.40 -27.56 -33.99
C ARG A 13 -33.49 -26.76 -32.68
N THR A 14 -34.20 -27.28 -31.69
CA THR A 14 -34.30 -26.66 -30.37
C THR A 14 -32.96 -26.56 -29.66
N ILE A 15 -32.15 -27.62 -29.69
CA ILE A 15 -30.81 -27.67 -29.13
C ILE A 15 -29.93 -26.60 -29.80
N ASN A 16 -29.92 -26.53 -31.13
CA ASN A 16 -29.10 -25.54 -31.85
C ASN A 16 -29.52 -24.10 -31.53
N TRP A 17 -30.83 -23.82 -31.44
CA TRP A 17 -31.34 -22.51 -31.07
C TRP A 17 -31.03 -22.19 -29.61
N SER A 18 -31.07 -23.15 -28.69
CA SER A 18 -30.69 -22.98 -27.30
C SER A 18 -29.20 -22.64 -27.15
N ILE A 19 -28.32 -23.36 -27.88
CA ILE A 19 -26.89 -23.07 -27.91
C ILE A 19 -26.64 -21.67 -28.45
N LEU A 20 -27.30 -21.28 -29.56
CA LEU A 20 -27.16 -19.95 -30.15
C LEU A 20 -27.63 -18.85 -29.16
N ALA A 21 -28.75 -19.09 -28.47
CA ALA A 21 -29.26 -18.16 -27.47
C ALA A 21 -28.28 -17.98 -26.30
N VAL A 22 -27.68 -19.05 -25.79
CA VAL A 22 -26.68 -19.01 -24.73
C VAL A 22 -25.43 -18.24 -25.18
N ILE A 23 -24.92 -18.54 -26.38
CA ILE A 23 -23.77 -17.83 -26.94
C ILE A 23 -24.10 -16.34 -27.09
N SER A 24 -25.26 -16.01 -27.69
CA SER A 24 -25.72 -14.63 -27.86
C SER A 24 -25.83 -13.89 -26.50
N TYR A 25 -26.35 -14.56 -25.47
CA TYR A 25 -26.44 -13.99 -24.13
C TYR A 25 -25.06 -13.69 -23.53
N ILE A 26 -24.10 -14.61 -23.66
CA ILE A 26 -22.73 -14.42 -23.16
C ILE A 26 -22.06 -13.23 -23.88
N VAL A 27 -22.20 -13.19 -25.21
CA VAL A 27 -21.65 -12.10 -26.03
C VAL A 27 -22.27 -10.76 -25.65
N LEU A 28 -23.59 -10.71 -25.53
CA LEU A 28 -24.32 -9.48 -25.13
C LEU A 28 -23.91 -9.01 -23.73
N ARG A 29 -23.79 -9.93 -22.78
CA ARG A 29 -23.33 -9.62 -21.42
C ARG A 29 -21.90 -9.09 -21.40
N PHE A 30 -21.02 -9.65 -22.23
CA PHE A 30 -19.64 -9.15 -22.37
C PHE A 30 -19.64 -7.71 -22.93
N PHE A 31 -20.35 -7.45 -24.03
CA PHE A 31 -20.45 -6.10 -24.59
C PHE A 31 -21.10 -5.12 -23.62
N TRP A 32 -22.13 -5.55 -22.87
CA TRP A 32 -22.73 -4.71 -21.84
C TRP A 32 -21.75 -4.36 -20.73
N SER A 33 -20.96 -5.30 -20.26
CA SER A 33 -19.96 -5.02 -19.23
C SER A 33 -18.86 -4.04 -19.71
N VAL A 34 -18.40 -4.19 -20.96
CA VAL A 34 -17.45 -3.25 -21.57
C VAL A 34 -18.08 -1.88 -21.77
N PHE A 35 -19.33 -1.83 -22.25
CA PHE A 35 -20.05 -0.57 -22.40
C PHE A 35 -20.21 0.18 -21.09
N VAL A 36 -20.63 -0.53 -20.02
CA VAL A 36 -20.77 0.09 -18.68
C VAL A 36 -19.43 0.57 -18.15
N ALA A 37 -18.34 -0.18 -18.34
CA ALA A 37 -17.01 0.23 -17.92
C ALA A 37 -16.57 1.52 -18.64
N VAL A 38 -16.71 1.57 -19.96
CA VAL A 38 -16.39 2.77 -20.78
C VAL A 38 -17.30 3.95 -20.43
N TRP A 39 -18.61 3.67 -20.22
CA TRP A 39 -19.56 4.71 -19.82
C TRP A 39 -19.20 5.35 -18.51
N LEU A 40 -18.85 4.54 -17.48
CA LEU A 40 -18.43 5.04 -16.16
C LEU A 40 -17.08 5.80 -16.21
N GLU A 41 -16.23 5.48 -17.17
CA GLU A 41 -14.98 6.21 -17.39
C GLU A 41 -15.23 7.58 -18.04
N ILE A 42 -16.14 7.66 -19.04
CA ILE A 42 -16.47 8.91 -19.74
C ILE A 42 -17.41 9.80 -18.89
N PHE A 43 -18.33 9.18 -18.14
CA PHE A 43 -19.32 9.87 -17.31
C PHE A 43 -19.19 9.36 -15.85
N PRO A 44 -18.15 9.74 -15.13
CA PRO A 44 -17.99 9.33 -13.74
C PRO A 44 -19.17 9.86 -12.91
N PRO A 45 -19.73 9.08 -11.98
CA PRO A 45 -20.79 9.52 -11.11
C PRO A 45 -20.34 10.75 -10.32
N LYS A 46 -21.23 11.74 -10.20
CA LYS A 46 -20.94 12.91 -9.38
C LYS A 46 -20.65 12.47 -7.95
N PRO A 47 -19.61 13.03 -7.30
CA PRO A 47 -19.34 12.72 -5.91
C PRO A 47 -20.55 13.08 -5.04
N PRO A 48 -20.83 12.33 -3.97
CA PRO A 48 -21.91 12.64 -3.06
C PRO A 48 -21.66 14.01 -2.41
N PRO A 49 -22.72 14.78 -2.12
CA PRO A 49 -22.59 16.06 -1.46
C PRO A 49 -21.92 15.90 -0.08
N PRO A 50 -21.14 16.90 0.38
CA PRO A 50 -20.50 16.86 1.68
C PRO A 50 -21.53 16.70 2.81
N ASN A 51 -21.27 15.78 3.74
CA ASN A 51 -22.11 15.54 4.92
C ASN A 51 -21.44 15.88 6.25
N PHE A 52 -20.11 16.12 6.24
CA PHE A 52 -19.30 16.55 7.38
C PHE A 52 -19.52 15.73 8.65
N ARG A 53 -19.70 14.42 8.52
CA ARG A 53 -20.14 13.51 9.60
C ARG A 53 -19.27 13.58 10.85
N PHE A 54 -17.99 13.84 10.72
CA PHE A 54 -17.04 13.86 11.84
C PHE A 54 -16.75 15.27 12.39
N GLY A 55 -17.46 16.31 11.90
CA GLY A 55 -17.16 17.69 12.24
C GLY A 55 -15.82 18.15 11.64
N LYS A 56 -15.06 18.95 12.38
CA LYS A 56 -13.71 19.32 11.96
C LYS A 56 -12.74 18.17 12.13
N LEU A 57 -11.90 17.99 11.14
CA LEU A 57 -10.88 16.93 11.12
C LEU A 57 -9.57 17.47 11.70
N PRO A 58 -8.80 16.66 12.41
CA PRO A 58 -7.45 17.04 12.79
C PRO A 58 -6.59 17.24 11.54
N ALA A 59 -5.69 18.23 11.58
CA ALA A 59 -4.74 18.45 10.51
C ALA A 59 -3.91 17.17 10.26
N LEU A 60 -3.64 16.87 9.00
CA LEU A 60 -2.77 15.76 8.64
C LEU A 60 -1.36 15.99 9.18
N LYS A 61 -0.87 15.03 9.96
CA LYS A 61 0.50 15.00 10.44
C LYS A 61 1.32 14.17 9.46
N PHE A 62 2.19 14.82 8.74
CA PHE A 62 3.19 14.11 7.92
C PHE A 62 4.37 13.71 8.81
N SER A 63 4.92 12.52 8.55
CA SER A 63 6.14 12.05 9.22
C SER A 63 7.27 12.97 8.84
N GLU A 64 7.96 13.53 9.83
CA GLU A 64 9.06 14.48 9.76
C GLU A 64 9.05 15.48 8.58
N ALA A 65 9.13 16.77 8.89
CA ALA A 65 9.23 17.81 7.89
C ALA A 65 10.46 17.55 7.00
N SER A 66 10.22 17.34 5.71
CA SER A 66 11.30 17.32 4.74
C SER A 66 12.12 18.61 4.88
N PRO A 67 13.45 18.55 4.90
CA PRO A 67 14.24 19.76 4.86
C PRO A 67 13.78 20.61 3.69
N SER A 68 13.61 21.91 3.89
CA SER A 68 13.12 22.86 2.91
C SER A 68 14.11 23.04 1.75
N ALA A 69 14.21 22.03 0.89
CA ALA A 69 14.85 22.21 -0.39
C ALA A 69 13.95 23.16 -1.20
N GLN A 70 14.47 24.33 -1.55
CA GLN A 70 13.75 25.28 -2.38
C GLN A 70 13.74 24.75 -3.82
N PHE A 71 12.66 24.08 -4.19
CA PHE A 71 12.40 23.70 -5.57
C PHE A 71 11.58 24.80 -6.26
N THR A 72 11.85 24.99 -7.53
CA THR A 72 10.95 25.71 -8.43
C THR A 72 10.14 24.68 -9.20
N TYR A 73 8.84 24.92 -9.30
CA TYR A 73 7.93 23.97 -9.92
C TYR A 73 7.37 24.51 -11.24
N ARG A 74 7.36 23.66 -12.26
CA ARG A 74 6.72 23.95 -13.55
C ARG A 74 5.66 22.88 -13.82
N LEU A 75 4.49 23.30 -14.26
CA LEU A 75 3.40 22.39 -14.59
C LEU A 75 3.42 22.07 -16.09
N GLU A 76 3.53 20.79 -16.41
CA GLU A 76 3.44 20.27 -17.79
C GLU A 76 2.57 19.00 -17.80
N THR A 77 1.30 19.16 -17.45
CA THR A 77 0.31 18.08 -17.53
C THR A 77 -0.21 17.94 -18.97
N ILE A 78 -0.79 16.77 -19.28
CA ILE A 78 -1.41 16.50 -20.60
C ILE A 78 -2.48 17.55 -20.94
N VAL A 79 -3.17 18.10 -19.94
CA VAL A 79 -4.26 19.08 -20.12
C VAL A 79 -3.73 20.51 -20.19
N GLY A 80 -2.42 20.72 -19.95
CA GLY A 80 -1.77 22.05 -19.91
C GLY A 80 -2.11 22.91 -18.69
N ASN A 81 -3.06 22.48 -17.84
CA ASN A 81 -3.49 23.14 -16.61
C ASN A 81 -3.50 22.16 -15.45
N VAL A 82 -3.69 22.67 -14.23
CA VAL A 82 -3.96 21.80 -13.06
C VAL A 82 -5.30 21.08 -13.30
N PRO A 83 -5.33 19.74 -13.32
CA PRO A 83 -6.58 19.01 -13.54
C PRO A 83 -7.63 19.39 -12.52
N VAL A 84 -8.89 19.54 -12.94
CA VAL A 84 -10.00 19.75 -12.03
C VAL A 84 -10.23 18.46 -11.26
N ALA A 85 -10.06 18.50 -9.95
CA ALA A 85 -10.36 17.39 -9.08
C ALA A 85 -11.84 17.39 -8.66
N SER A 86 -12.27 16.29 -8.04
CA SER A 86 -13.60 16.19 -7.41
C SER A 86 -13.79 17.32 -6.39
N GLU A 87 -15.00 17.85 -6.29
CA GLU A 87 -15.35 18.88 -5.29
C GLU A 87 -15.46 18.32 -3.87
N SER A 88 -15.57 17.01 -3.73
CA SER A 88 -15.66 16.33 -2.44
C SER A 88 -15.02 14.94 -2.49
N ALA A 89 -14.61 14.42 -1.33
CA ALA A 89 -14.13 13.05 -1.17
C ALA A 89 -14.58 12.45 0.16
N ALA A 90 -14.61 11.12 0.21
CA ALA A 90 -14.84 10.39 1.45
C ALA A 90 -13.63 10.49 2.38
N VAL A 91 -13.89 10.57 3.68
CA VAL A 91 -12.94 10.43 4.77
C VAL A 91 -13.40 9.25 5.60
N TYR A 92 -12.49 8.31 5.88
CA TYR A 92 -12.82 7.09 6.60
C TYR A 92 -12.32 7.16 8.04
N PHE A 93 -13.10 6.61 8.96
CA PHE A 93 -12.68 6.48 10.34
C PHE A 93 -11.63 5.38 10.46
N MET A 94 -10.59 5.64 11.25
CA MET A 94 -9.54 4.67 11.59
C MET A 94 -9.60 4.39 13.09
N PRO A 95 -10.23 3.26 13.49
CA PRO A 95 -10.39 2.94 14.90
C PRO A 95 -9.04 2.66 15.55
N LYS A 96 -8.83 3.24 16.73
CA LYS A 96 -7.66 2.87 17.53
C LYS A 96 -7.83 1.44 18.04
N PRO A 97 -6.85 0.57 17.82
CA PRO A 97 -6.88 -0.77 18.42
C PRO A 97 -7.00 -0.69 19.93
N ALA A 98 -7.83 -1.54 20.50
CA ALA A 98 -8.03 -1.59 21.95
C ALA A 98 -7.03 -2.57 22.59
N ALA A 99 -6.53 -2.22 23.77
CA ALA A 99 -5.74 -3.15 24.57
C ALA A 99 -6.55 -4.41 24.90
N ASN A 100 -5.93 -5.59 24.73
CA ASN A 100 -6.54 -6.88 25.02
C ASN A 100 -5.73 -7.61 26.09
N LEU A 101 -6.41 -8.19 27.08
CA LEU A 101 -5.76 -8.94 28.17
C LEU A 101 -4.93 -10.14 27.66
N LEU A 102 -5.31 -10.72 26.53
CA LEU A 102 -4.59 -11.85 25.91
C LEU A 102 -3.54 -11.41 24.88
N ALA A 103 -3.34 -10.09 24.68
CA ALA A 103 -2.46 -9.60 23.64
C ALA A 103 -1.01 -10.06 23.85
N LEU A 104 -0.50 -9.99 25.10
CA LEU A 104 0.86 -10.42 25.39
C LEU A 104 1.03 -11.93 25.16
N SER A 105 0.10 -12.78 25.61
CA SER A 105 0.17 -14.23 25.39
C SER A 105 0.17 -14.57 23.91
N ARG A 106 -0.69 -13.92 23.12
CA ARG A 106 -0.71 -14.11 21.64
C ARG A 106 0.60 -13.68 20.99
N THR A 107 1.23 -12.63 21.50
CA THR A 107 2.52 -12.16 20.98
C THR A 107 3.65 -13.13 21.35
N GLN A 108 3.62 -13.76 22.52
CA GLN A 108 4.55 -14.81 22.91
C GLN A 108 4.42 -16.04 21.99
N ASP A 109 3.18 -16.46 21.68
CA ASP A 109 2.91 -17.53 20.71
C ASP A 109 3.41 -17.15 19.29
N PHE A 110 3.22 -15.89 18.89
CA PHE A 110 3.73 -15.38 17.63
C PHE A 110 5.28 -15.41 17.58
N ALA A 111 5.95 -14.98 18.64
CA ALA A 111 7.41 -15.03 18.77
C ALA A 111 7.93 -16.48 18.71
N THR A 112 7.26 -17.41 19.42
CA THR A 112 7.60 -18.85 19.38
C THR A 112 7.47 -19.42 17.96
N ARG A 113 6.41 -19.09 17.24
CA ARG A 113 6.21 -19.52 15.85
C ARG A 113 7.27 -18.97 14.90
N LEU A 114 7.86 -17.82 15.22
CA LEU A 114 9.00 -17.25 14.52
C LEU A 114 10.34 -17.87 14.96
N GLY A 115 10.35 -18.77 15.97
CA GLY A 115 11.55 -19.41 16.50
C GLY A 115 12.36 -18.50 17.43
N LEU A 116 11.72 -17.53 18.08
CA LEU A 116 12.29 -16.66 19.09
C LEU A 116 11.95 -17.17 20.50
N ASP A 117 12.71 -16.73 21.49
CA ASP A 117 12.37 -16.98 22.92
C ASP A 117 11.07 -16.25 23.25
N PRO A 118 10.06 -16.94 23.84
CA PRO A 118 8.80 -16.33 24.23
C PRO A 118 8.90 -15.40 25.45
N SER A 119 10.06 -15.31 26.10
CA SER A 119 10.29 -14.43 27.25
C SER A 119 10.36 -12.96 26.80
N PRO A 120 9.33 -12.13 27.09
CA PRO A 120 9.29 -10.76 26.60
C PRO A 120 10.20 -9.84 27.43
N ILE A 121 10.85 -8.91 26.77
CA ILE A 121 11.53 -7.77 27.37
C ILE A 121 10.66 -6.55 27.12
N GLU A 122 10.09 -5.99 28.19
CA GLU A 122 9.25 -4.77 28.08
C GLU A 122 10.12 -3.55 27.76
N GLU A 123 9.83 -2.87 26.62
CA GLU A 123 10.44 -1.59 26.27
C GLU A 123 9.53 -0.42 26.65
N THR A 124 8.22 -0.59 26.45
CA THR A 124 7.16 0.34 26.89
C THR A 124 5.94 -0.48 27.30
N LYS A 125 4.90 0.19 27.84
CA LYS A 125 3.64 -0.45 28.26
C LYS A 125 2.96 -1.30 27.17
N SER A 126 3.22 -1.01 25.88
CA SER A 126 2.63 -1.73 24.76
C SER A 126 3.65 -2.42 23.86
N VAL A 127 4.93 -2.08 23.96
CA VAL A 127 5.98 -2.58 23.08
C VAL A 127 6.89 -3.55 23.80
N TYR A 128 7.00 -4.74 23.25
CA TYR A 128 7.81 -5.84 23.78
C TYR A 128 8.85 -6.28 22.74
N ARG A 129 10.01 -6.63 23.25
CA ARG A 129 11.11 -7.18 22.46
C ARG A 129 11.30 -8.66 22.78
N PHE A 130 11.54 -9.45 21.73
CA PHE A 130 11.87 -10.87 21.79
C PHE A 130 13.18 -11.12 21.08
N GLU A 131 13.99 -12.03 21.62
CA GLU A 131 15.32 -12.32 21.08
C GLU A 131 15.43 -13.79 20.67
N ASP A 132 16.30 -14.10 19.73
CA ASP A 132 16.61 -15.49 19.35
C ASP A 132 17.86 -15.94 20.11
N VAL A 133 17.71 -16.90 21.00
CA VAL A 133 18.83 -17.43 21.82
C VAL A 133 19.94 -18.03 20.97
N THR A 134 19.57 -18.64 19.82
CA THR A 134 20.55 -19.32 18.93
C THR A 134 21.04 -18.42 17.80
N ALA A 135 20.38 -17.28 17.57
CA ALA A 135 20.79 -16.26 16.61
C ALA A 135 20.62 -14.86 17.23
N PRO A 136 21.53 -14.42 18.11
CA PRO A 136 21.35 -13.20 18.93
C PRO A 136 21.19 -11.90 18.13
N LEU A 137 21.57 -11.91 16.86
CA LEU A 137 21.38 -10.77 15.96
C LEU A 137 19.94 -10.65 15.44
N ARG A 138 19.07 -11.64 15.74
CA ARG A 138 17.68 -11.69 15.30
C ARG A 138 16.77 -11.27 16.43
N ARG A 139 16.02 -10.18 16.24
CA ARG A 139 15.17 -9.56 17.26
C ARG A 139 13.83 -9.18 16.69
N LEU A 140 12.77 -9.39 17.46
CA LEU A 140 11.41 -8.95 17.18
C LEU A 140 11.03 -7.85 18.16
N ARG A 141 10.57 -6.73 17.66
CA ARG A 141 9.91 -5.66 18.41
C ARG A 141 8.45 -5.64 18.02
N TYR A 142 7.54 -5.76 18.96
CA TYR A 142 6.11 -5.94 18.71
C TYR A 142 5.30 -5.03 19.62
N ASP A 143 4.37 -4.27 19.03
CA ASP A 143 3.36 -3.50 19.77
C ASP A 143 2.09 -4.35 19.94
N ILE A 144 1.82 -4.77 21.17
CA ILE A 144 0.70 -5.66 21.52
C ILE A 144 -0.68 -4.99 21.37
N VAL A 145 -0.75 -3.67 21.22
CA VAL A 145 -1.99 -2.93 21.04
C VAL A 145 -2.33 -2.83 19.55
N SER A 146 -1.38 -2.37 18.73
CA SER A 146 -1.60 -2.20 17.29
C SER A 146 -1.38 -3.46 16.48
N ASN A 147 -0.67 -4.46 17.03
CA ASN A 147 -0.13 -5.63 16.35
C ASN A 147 0.89 -5.28 15.24
N ASN A 148 1.40 -4.06 15.25
CA ASN A 148 2.49 -3.66 14.38
C ASN A 148 3.81 -4.16 14.94
N PHE A 149 4.71 -4.63 14.06
CA PHE A 149 5.97 -5.20 14.51
C PHE A 149 7.08 -5.06 13.49
N ILE A 150 8.28 -5.20 13.96
CA ILE A 150 9.49 -5.34 13.16
C ILE A 150 10.33 -6.51 13.67
N LEU A 151 10.55 -7.51 12.82
CA LEU A 151 11.58 -8.52 13.00
C LEU A 151 12.80 -8.04 12.21
N ARG A 152 13.98 -8.01 12.84
CA ARG A 152 15.21 -7.60 12.19
C ARG A 152 16.34 -8.56 12.57
N TYR A 153 17.17 -8.86 11.56
CA TYR A 153 18.46 -9.49 11.73
C TYR A 153 19.57 -8.43 11.57
N GLY A 154 20.45 -8.31 12.54
CA GLY A 154 21.55 -7.35 12.54
C GLY A 154 22.69 -7.76 11.58
N PHE A 155 22.38 -7.77 10.29
CA PHE A 155 23.27 -8.23 9.23
C PHE A 155 24.59 -7.44 9.15
N GLU A 156 24.59 -6.22 9.66
CA GLU A 156 25.76 -5.35 9.73
C GLU A 156 26.92 -5.97 10.57
N GLN A 157 26.57 -6.89 11.47
CA GLN A 157 27.51 -7.58 12.37
C GLN A 157 27.85 -8.99 11.89
N ASP A 158 27.29 -9.46 10.78
CA ASP A 158 27.51 -10.81 10.24
C ASP A 158 28.22 -10.73 8.88
N THR A 159 29.52 -10.68 8.90
CA THR A 159 30.38 -10.54 7.69
C THR A 159 30.26 -11.70 6.71
N GLY A 160 29.81 -12.87 7.17
CA GLY A 160 29.65 -14.07 6.35
C GLY A 160 28.27 -14.24 5.73
N LEU A 161 27.31 -13.41 6.09
CA LEU A 161 25.91 -13.57 5.70
C LEU A 161 25.68 -13.60 4.18
N PHE A 162 26.37 -12.73 3.46
CA PHE A 162 26.18 -12.53 2.02
C PHE A 162 27.14 -13.37 1.15
N SER A 163 27.83 -14.37 1.74
CA SER A 163 28.63 -15.33 0.98
C SER A 163 27.77 -16.24 0.11
N ASP A 164 26.59 -16.61 0.58
CA ASP A 164 25.60 -17.35 -0.17
C ASP A 164 24.79 -16.39 -1.06
N ARG A 165 24.73 -16.67 -2.37
CA ARG A 165 24.01 -15.83 -3.35
C ARG A 165 22.76 -16.51 -3.91
N ASN A 166 22.06 -17.26 -3.09
CA ASN A 166 20.80 -17.89 -3.51
C ASN A 166 19.62 -16.94 -3.31
N ILE A 167 19.70 -15.77 -3.97
CA ILE A 167 18.66 -14.73 -3.88
C ILE A 167 17.41 -15.19 -4.64
N PRO A 168 16.21 -15.19 -4.02
CA PRO A 168 14.99 -15.53 -4.72
C PRO A 168 14.67 -14.51 -5.82
N GLY A 169 14.19 -15.01 -6.96
CA GLY A 169 13.68 -14.16 -8.04
C GLY A 169 12.36 -13.47 -7.64
N VAL A 170 11.86 -12.59 -8.52
CA VAL A 170 10.68 -11.74 -8.25
C VAL A 170 9.47 -12.56 -7.77
N ASP A 171 9.04 -13.55 -8.54
CA ASP A 171 7.84 -14.33 -8.22
C ASP A 171 8.02 -15.19 -6.97
N ALA A 172 9.22 -15.76 -6.79
CA ALA A 172 9.55 -16.56 -5.61
C ALA A 172 9.54 -15.71 -4.34
N ALA A 173 10.11 -14.50 -4.37
CA ALA A 173 10.13 -13.58 -3.25
C ALA A 173 8.71 -13.12 -2.87
N ILE A 174 7.85 -12.80 -3.85
CA ILE A 174 6.45 -12.45 -3.62
C ILE A 174 5.70 -13.65 -3.01
N ALA A 175 5.88 -14.84 -3.56
CA ALA A 175 5.22 -16.05 -3.07
C ALA A 175 5.62 -16.36 -1.62
N GLU A 176 6.89 -16.22 -1.28
CA GLU A 176 7.40 -16.43 0.06
C GLU A 176 6.84 -15.41 1.06
N GLY A 177 6.84 -14.11 0.71
CA GLY A 177 6.23 -13.07 1.54
C GLY A 177 4.73 -13.30 1.76
N LYS A 178 3.99 -13.67 0.71
CA LYS A 178 2.56 -14.03 0.82
C LYS A 178 2.33 -15.23 1.73
N ALA A 179 3.12 -16.29 1.56
CA ALA A 179 3.01 -17.49 2.39
C ALA A 179 3.23 -17.17 3.88
N MET A 180 4.19 -16.32 4.18
CA MET A 180 4.44 -15.86 5.55
C MET A 180 3.26 -15.06 6.10
N LEU A 181 2.75 -14.06 5.35
CA LEU A 181 1.58 -13.28 5.76
C LEU A 181 0.36 -14.18 6.01
N GLN A 182 0.13 -15.20 5.18
CA GLN A 182 -0.94 -16.17 5.35
C GLN A 182 -0.72 -17.06 6.59
N THR A 183 0.50 -17.56 6.79
CA THR A 183 0.86 -18.40 7.94
C THR A 183 0.59 -17.68 9.27
N PHE A 184 0.84 -16.38 9.32
CA PHE A 184 0.61 -15.57 10.52
C PHE A 184 -0.78 -14.90 10.57
N ALA A 185 -1.68 -15.20 9.63
CA ALA A 185 -3.01 -14.60 9.49
C ALA A 185 -2.98 -13.06 9.34
N LEU A 186 -1.94 -12.54 8.69
CA LEU A 186 -1.73 -11.11 8.43
C LEU A 186 -2.14 -10.69 7.00
N TYR A 187 -2.47 -11.66 6.12
CA TYR A 187 -2.85 -11.42 4.73
C TYR A 187 -4.36 -11.18 4.58
N GLY A 188 -4.85 -10.12 5.25
CA GLY A 188 -6.24 -9.70 5.17
C GLY A 188 -6.61 -9.09 3.80
N THR A 189 -7.89 -8.71 3.65
CA THR A 189 -8.45 -8.15 2.40
C THR A 189 -7.69 -6.93 1.89
N ASP A 190 -7.16 -6.11 2.77
CA ASP A 190 -6.43 -4.89 2.42
C ASP A 190 -5.15 -5.19 1.64
N LEU A 191 -4.38 -6.19 2.07
CA LEU A 191 -3.14 -6.58 1.42
C LEU A 191 -3.38 -7.58 0.27
N SER A 192 -4.37 -8.48 0.41
CA SER A 192 -4.62 -9.51 -0.61
C SER A 192 -5.18 -8.95 -1.92
N GLN A 193 -5.91 -7.83 -1.85
CA GLN A 193 -6.42 -7.08 -2.99
C GLN A 193 -5.52 -5.90 -3.37
N GLY A 194 -4.41 -5.73 -2.67
CA GLY A 194 -3.42 -4.69 -2.92
C GLY A 194 -2.40 -5.08 -3.99
N THR A 195 -1.33 -4.33 -4.05
CA THR A 195 -0.23 -4.56 -5.00
C THR A 195 1.05 -4.94 -4.26
N SER A 196 2.00 -5.53 -4.99
CA SER A 196 3.34 -5.81 -4.46
C SER A 196 4.41 -5.24 -5.37
N LYS A 197 5.52 -4.79 -4.75
CA LYS A 197 6.70 -4.28 -5.44
C LYS A 197 7.92 -5.07 -4.98
N VAL A 198 8.78 -5.46 -5.90
CA VAL A 198 10.05 -6.13 -5.59
C VAL A 198 11.21 -5.21 -5.97
N SER A 199 12.20 -5.13 -5.10
CA SER A 199 13.42 -4.37 -5.30
C SER A 199 14.62 -5.23 -4.93
N PHE A 200 15.64 -5.23 -5.78
CA PHE A 200 16.90 -5.90 -5.48
C PHE A 200 17.81 -4.95 -4.72
N LEU A 201 18.51 -5.48 -3.73
CA LEU A 201 19.37 -4.70 -2.84
C LEU A 201 20.80 -5.25 -2.89
N LYS A 202 21.75 -4.35 -2.87
CA LYS A 202 23.19 -4.66 -2.79
C LYS A 202 23.76 -4.08 -1.51
N LEU A 203 24.61 -4.83 -0.85
CA LEU A 203 25.35 -4.36 0.32
C LEU A 203 26.45 -3.38 -0.13
N VAL A 204 26.43 -2.17 0.41
CA VAL A 204 27.45 -1.16 0.21
C VAL A 204 27.85 -0.61 1.59
N GLY A 205 29.02 -1.00 2.05
CA GLY A 205 29.41 -0.76 3.45
C GLY A 205 28.55 -1.58 4.41
N ASP A 206 27.80 -0.89 5.26
CA ASP A 206 26.86 -1.43 6.24
C ASP A 206 25.38 -1.27 5.83
N LYS A 207 25.11 -0.82 4.58
CA LYS A 207 23.75 -0.51 4.11
C LYS A 207 23.38 -1.32 2.89
N LEU A 208 22.09 -1.70 2.83
CA LEU A 208 21.47 -2.29 1.67
C LEU A 208 20.90 -1.18 0.78
N LEU A 209 21.49 -0.98 -0.40
CA LEU A 209 21.08 0.01 -1.38
C LEU A 209 20.45 -0.66 -2.59
N GLY A 210 19.49 0.04 -3.24
CA GLY A 210 18.82 -0.47 -4.43
C GLY A 210 19.78 -0.76 -5.59
N THR A 211 19.56 -1.88 -6.27
CA THR A 211 20.25 -2.25 -7.53
C THR A 211 19.22 -2.70 -8.57
N THR A 212 19.57 -2.56 -9.84
CA THR A 212 18.68 -2.94 -10.94
C THR A 212 18.86 -4.40 -11.38
N SER A 213 19.94 -5.05 -10.95
CA SER A 213 20.30 -6.39 -11.42
C SER A 213 20.27 -7.42 -10.30
N LEU A 214 19.50 -8.50 -10.51
CA LEU A 214 19.50 -9.68 -9.62
C LEU A 214 20.92 -10.28 -9.46
N SER A 215 21.73 -10.31 -10.51
CA SER A 215 23.07 -10.89 -10.46
C SER A 215 24.05 -10.10 -9.55
N GLN A 216 23.74 -8.84 -9.26
CA GLN A 216 24.51 -7.99 -8.35
C GLN A 216 23.88 -7.86 -6.97
N ALA A 217 22.69 -8.44 -6.78
CA ALA A 217 21.97 -8.35 -5.53
C ALA A 217 22.57 -9.25 -4.45
N ASP A 218 22.54 -8.77 -3.22
CA ASP A 218 22.87 -9.50 -2.00
C ASP A 218 21.61 -9.78 -1.16
N ALA A 219 20.53 -9.06 -1.43
CA ALA A 219 19.20 -9.27 -0.83
C ALA A 219 18.07 -8.88 -1.80
N VAL A 220 16.86 -9.34 -1.53
CA VAL A 220 15.64 -8.93 -2.23
C VAL A 220 14.62 -8.40 -1.22
N ARG A 221 14.03 -7.26 -1.53
CA ARG A 221 12.96 -6.63 -0.75
C ARG A 221 11.63 -6.78 -1.48
N VAL A 222 10.60 -7.16 -0.74
CA VAL A 222 9.21 -7.23 -1.20
C VAL A 222 8.36 -6.32 -0.34
N ASP A 223 7.69 -5.38 -0.96
CA ASP A 223 6.74 -4.45 -0.34
C ASP A 223 5.33 -4.83 -0.75
N PHE A 224 4.43 -5.01 0.22
CA PHE A 224 3.00 -5.22 0.00
C PHE A 224 2.25 -3.97 0.39
N PHE A 225 1.49 -3.43 -0.56
CA PHE A 225 0.69 -2.22 -0.41
C PHE A 225 -0.79 -2.57 -0.25
N ARG A 226 -1.53 -1.71 0.42
CA ARG A 226 -2.99 -1.82 0.52
C ARG A 226 -3.68 -1.68 -0.83
N LYS A 227 -4.88 -2.23 -0.92
CA LYS A 227 -5.80 -2.00 -2.02
C LYS A 227 -6.19 -0.53 -2.12
N ASN A 228 -6.63 -0.11 -3.30
CA ASN A 228 -7.24 1.19 -3.50
C ASN A 228 -8.55 1.31 -2.70
N VAL A 229 -8.86 2.50 -2.23
CA VAL A 229 -10.10 2.84 -1.53
C VAL A 229 -10.87 3.86 -2.37
N SER A 230 -12.12 3.60 -2.68
CA SER A 230 -12.94 4.43 -3.58
C SER A 230 -12.25 4.78 -4.91
N GLY A 231 -11.51 3.83 -5.48
CA GLY A 231 -10.76 4.02 -6.73
C GLY A 231 -9.46 4.81 -6.59
N MET A 232 -9.17 5.37 -5.40
CA MET A 232 -7.95 6.15 -5.13
C MET A 232 -6.87 5.30 -4.45
N ARG A 233 -5.62 5.53 -4.82
CA ARG A 233 -4.46 4.88 -4.20
C ARG A 233 -4.22 5.43 -2.79
N LEU A 234 -3.67 4.56 -1.93
CA LEU A 234 -3.14 4.95 -0.64
C LEU A 234 -1.64 5.19 -0.74
N PHE A 235 -1.21 6.28 -0.14
CA PHE A 235 0.17 6.73 -0.19
C PHE A 235 0.76 6.76 1.22
N PRO A 236 1.74 5.90 1.52
CA PRO A 236 2.49 5.97 2.76
C PRO A 236 3.44 7.19 2.76
N PRO A 237 4.04 7.53 3.91
CA PRO A 237 5.05 8.58 4.01
C PRO A 237 6.20 8.39 3.04
N ASN A 238 6.70 7.16 2.94
CA ASN A 238 7.65 6.75 1.91
C ASN A 238 6.91 5.93 0.84
N PRO A 239 6.71 6.45 -0.38
CA PRO A 239 5.93 5.77 -1.41
C PRO A 239 6.54 4.47 -1.94
N ASP A 240 7.80 4.21 -1.57
CA ASP A 240 8.51 2.98 -1.93
C ASP A 240 8.45 1.92 -0.82
N GLU A 241 7.79 2.20 0.29
CA GLU A 241 7.65 1.33 1.44
C GLU A 241 6.20 0.88 1.63
N GLY A 242 5.97 -0.44 1.57
CA GLY A 242 4.65 -1.03 1.77
C GLY A 242 4.28 -1.16 3.25
N GLN A 243 3.01 -1.46 3.53
CA GLN A 243 2.52 -1.75 4.89
C GLN A 243 3.07 -3.08 5.44
N ALA A 244 3.43 -4.01 4.57
CA ALA A 244 4.18 -5.19 4.95
C ALA A 244 5.43 -5.32 4.07
N VAL A 245 6.58 -5.35 4.69
CA VAL A 245 7.89 -5.37 4.03
C VAL A 245 8.64 -6.63 4.44
N PHE A 246 9.18 -7.33 3.46
CA PHE A 246 10.08 -8.46 3.68
C PHE A 246 11.42 -8.18 3.00
N VAL A 247 12.51 -8.47 3.69
CA VAL A 247 13.85 -8.46 3.11
C VAL A 247 14.46 -9.83 3.29
N PHE A 248 14.75 -10.50 2.18
CA PHE A 248 15.35 -11.83 2.16
C PHE A 248 16.79 -11.76 1.70
N SER A 249 17.67 -12.51 2.38
CA SER A 249 19.03 -12.77 1.94
C SER A 249 19.09 -14.04 1.09
N GLY A 250 20.27 -14.33 0.50
CA GLY A 250 20.56 -15.58 -0.17
C GLY A 250 21.04 -16.70 0.77
N SER A 251 20.96 -16.52 2.10
CA SER A 251 21.48 -17.50 3.05
C SER A 251 20.67 -18.79 3.05
N LYS A 252 21.37 -19.93 3.13
CA LYS A 252 20.77 -21.26 3.32
C LYS A 252 20.31 -21.51 4.76
N ASN A 253 20.78 -20.69 5.69
CA ASN A 253 20.35 -20.77 7.08
C ASN A 253 19.02 -20.06 7.25
N GLU A 254 17.97 -20.81 7.61
CA GLU A 254 16.59 -20.30 7.77
C GLU A 254 16.49 -19.10 8.73
N LYS A 255 17.30 -19.05 9.78
CA LYS A 255 17.32 -17.93 10.73
C LYS A 255 17.98 -16.67 10.20
N LYS A 256 18.80 -16.79 9.15
CA LYS A 256 19.50 -15.69 8.48
C LYS A 256 18.89 -15.32 7.13
N LYS A 257 17.95 -16.14 6.64
CA LYS A 257 17.28 -15.94 5.36
C LYS A 257 16.44 -14.67 5.36
N ILE A 258 15.78 -14.38 6.49
CA ILE A 258 14.94 -13.19 6.65
C ILE A 258 15.74 -12.13 7.41
N LEU A 259 16.09 -11.06 6.71
CA LEU A 259 16.79 -9.91 7.29
C LEU A 259 15.84 -8.95 7.98
N GLN A 260 14.64 -8.80 7.44
CA GLN A 260 13.62 -7.92 7.99
C GLN A 260 12.22 -8.40 7.64
N ILE A 261 11.31 -8.30 8.60
CA ILE A 261 9.87 -8.20 8.38
C ILE A 261 9.42 -6.95 9.10
N ALA A 262 8.86 -5.99 8.38
CA ALA A 262 8.16 -4.85 8.97
C ALA A 262 6.69 -4.94 8.60
N TYR A 263 5.81 -4.82 9.59
CA TYR A 263 4.37 -4.85 9.41
C TYR A 263 3.75 -3.68 10.15
N THR A 264 3.18 -2.74 9.39
CA THR A 264 2.53 -1.54 9.93
C THR A 264 1.22 -1.33 9.20
N LEU A 265 0.14 -1.81 9.82
CA LEU A 265 -1.19 -1.78 9.22
C LEU A 265 -2.21 -1.28 10.24
N TRP A 266 -2.66 -0.04 10.08
CA TRP A 266 -3.72 0.53 10.89
C TRP A 266 -5.09 0.16 10.32
N PRO A 267 -6.07 -0.25 11.14
CA PRO A 267 -7.39 -0.63 10.63
C PRO A 267 -8.13 0.57 10.04
N ILE A 268 -8.85 0.34 8.95
CA ILE A 268 -9.76 1.30 8.32
C ILE A 268 -11.18 0.74 8.45
N ASP A 269 -12.10 1.54 9.01
CA ASP A 269 -13.52 1.22 9.02
C ASP A 269 -14.16 1.76 7.73
N TYR A 270 -14.34 0.87 6.76
CA TYR A 270 -14.91 1.23 5.45
C TYR A 270 -16.41 1.56 5.50
N GLU A 271 -17.12 1.15 6.55
CA GLU A 271 -18.54 1.42 6.75
C GLU A 271 -18.77 2.80 7.38
N THR A 272 -17.81 3.28 8.18
CA THR A 272 -17.88 4.57 8.85
C THR A 272 -17.11 5.61 8.08
N GLN A 273 -17.81 6.32 7.20
CA GLN A 273 -17.25 7.38 6.36
C GLN A 273 -18.07 8.68 6.45
N GLY A 274 -17.40 9.79 6.21
CA GLY A 274 -17.98 11.12 6.01
C GLY A 274 -17.47 11.73 4.72
N THR A 275 -18.31 12.52 4.03
CA THR A 275 -17.90 13.22 2.80
C THR A 275 -17.56 14.66 3.13
N TYR A 276 -16.41 15.12 2.65
CA TYR A 276 -15.86 16.45 2.92
C TYR A 276 -15.61 17.22 1.63
N ALA A 277 -15.86 18.52 1.67
CA ALA A 277 -15.48 19.43 0.59
C ALA A 277 -13.95 19.47 0.45
N LEU A 278 -13.47 19.49 -0.77
CA LEU A 278 -12.07 19.62 -1.11
C LEU A 278 -11.75 21.06 -1.53
N LYS A 279 -10.57 21.53 -1.24
CA LYS A 279 -10.06 22.76 -1.82
C LYS A 279 -9.81 22.59 -3.33
N PRO A 280 -9.88 23.67 -4.12
CA PRO A 280 -9.53 23.59 -5.54
C PRO A 280 -8.10 23.09 -5.75
N SER A 281 -7.90 22.31 -6.81
CA SER A 281 -6.56 21.82 -7.18
C SER A 281 -5.57 22.95 -7.50
N SER A 282 -6.07 24.11 -7.96
CA SER A 282 -5.27 25.35 -8.13
C SER A 282 -4.70 25.86 -6.80
N THR A 283 -5.49 25.83 -5.73
CA THR A 283 -5.02 26.21 -4.37
C THR A 283 -3.96 25.22 -3.88
N ALA A 284 -4.13 23.92 -4.12
CA ALA A 284 -3.11 22.94 -3.77
C ALA A 284 -1.81 23.14 -4.57
N TRP A 285 -1.90 23.58 -5.83
CA TRP A 285 -0.74 23.95 -6.64
C TRP A 285 -0.01 25.19 -6.07
N GLU A 286 -0.74 26.22 -5.64
CA GLU A 286 -0.17 27.38 -4.97
C GLU A 286 0.53 27.00 -3.65
N GLU A 287 -0.02 26.07 -2.90
CA GLU A 287 0.60 25.55 -1.67
C GLU A 287 1.90 24.79 -1.96
N LEU A 288 1.92 23.96 -3.03
CA LEU A 288 3.16 23.31 -3.47
C LEU A 288 4.24 24.35 -3.80
N GLN A 289 3.89 25.38 -4.58
CA GLN A 289 4.82 26.46 -4.95
C GLN A 289 5.30 27.27 -3.74
N ALA A 290 4.46 27.44 -2.74
CA ALA A 290 4.78 28.11 -1.48
C ALA A 290 5.57 27.23 -0.48
N GLY A 291 5.88 25.98 -0.83
CA GLY A 291 6.60 25.05 0.04
C GLY A 291 5.74 24.47 1.18
N ARG A 292 4.42 24.69 1.20
CA ARG A 292 3.48 24.10 2.16
C ARG A 292 3.04 22.71 1.71
N VAL A 293 3.98 21.78 1.66
CA VAL A 293 3.85 20.46 1.05
C VAL A 293 4.70 19.45 1.79
N TYR A 294 4.29 18.20 1.77
CA TYR A 294 5.13 17.09 2.20
C TYR A 294 5.77 16.45 0.95
N ILE A 295 7.10 16.48 0.87
CA ILE A 295 7.85 15.83 -0.20
C ILE A 295 8.12 14.39 0.23
N ALA A 296 7.35 13.47 -0.36
CA ALA A 296 7.44 12.04 -0.05
C ALA A 296 8.62 11.37 -0.76
N ARG A 297 9.03 11.89 -1.92
CA ARG A 297 10.22 11.44 -2.65
C ARG A 297 10.87 12.61 -3.37
N TYR A 298 12.16 12.78 -3.11
CA TYR A 298 12.99 13.76 -3.79
C TYR A 298 13.32 13.30 -5.21
N PRO A 299 13.52 14.23 -6.15
CA PRO A 299 13.97 13.86 -7.49
C PRO A 299 15.37 13.23 -7.42
N THR A 300 15.59 12.20 -8.20
CA THR A 300 16.92 11.53 -8.29
C THR A 300 17.97 12.40 -9.01
N SER A 301 17.54 13.50 -9.62
CA SER A 301 18.41 14.51 -10.24
C SER A 301 18.77 15.61 -9.26
N ALA A 302 19.97 16.17 -9.39
CA ALA A 302 20.40 17.36 -8.63
C ALA A 302 19.71 18.67 -9.09
N ALA A 303 18.77 18.60 -10.04
CA ALA A 303 18.05 19.76 -10.54
C ALA A 303 17.11 20.33 -9.47
N THR A 304 17.15 21.65 -9.28
CA THR A 304 16.22 22.37 -8.40
C THR A 304 14.89 22.68 -9.08
N ASN A 305 14.81 22.54 -10.39
CA ASN A 305 13.58 22.72 -11.18
C ASN A 305 12.88 21.37 -11.34
N VAL A 306 11.68 21.25 -10.81
CA VAL A 306 10.85 20.05 -10.89
C VAL A 306 9.68 20.29 -11.84
N VAL A 307 9.57 19.46 -12.86
CA VAL A 307 8.44 19.49 -13.79
C VAL A 307 7.38 18.52 -13.28
N ILE A 308 6.20 19.03 -12.93
CA ILE A 308 5.05 18.23 -12.49
C ILE A 308 4.30 17.73 -13.73
N ARG A 309 4.16 16.41 -13.82
CA ARG A 309 3.52 15.71 -14.95
C ARG A 309 2.09 15.29 -14.68
N GLN A 310 1.80 14.94 -13.40
CA GLN A 310 0.48 14.48 -13.00
C GLN A 310 0.08 15.11 -11.66
N VAL A 311 -1.21 15.42 -11.55
CA VAL A 311 -1.86 15.86 -10.30
C VAL A 311 -3.16 15.09 -10.17
N TYR A 312 -3.34 14.38 -9.06
CA TYR A 312 -4.52 13.56 -8.80
C TYR A 312 -4.77 13.41 -7.31
N LEU A 313 -5.93 12.85 -6.94
CA LEU A 313 -6.30 12.57 -5.56
C LEU A 313 -5.84 11.18 -5.13
N GLY A 314 -5.38 11.08 -3.90
CA GLY A 314 -5.10 9.83 -3.20
C GLY A 314 -5.41 9.97 -1.72
N TYR A 315 -5.17 8.91 -0.94
CA TYR A 315 -5.26 8.94 0.51
C TYR A 315 -3.88 8.88 1.13
N TYR A 316 -3.67 9.63 2.21
CA TYR A 316 -2.45 9.52 3.00
C TYR A 316 -2.61 8.44 4.09
N ASP A 317 -1.83 7.37 3.99
CA ASP A 317 -1.82 6.22 4.91
C ASP A 317 -0.54 6.26 5.76
N SER A 318 -0.59 6.95 6.88
CA SER A 318 0.56 7.14 7.78
C SER A 318 0.99 5.82 8.42
N PHE A 319 2.29 5.67 8.67
CA PHE A 319 2.81 4.63 9.55
C PHE A 319 2.57 4.94 11.03
N ASP A 320 2.33 6.20 11.37
CA ASP A 320 1.88 6.61 12.69
C ASP A 320 0.36 6.53 12.82
N PRO A 321 -0.17 6.31 14.04
CA PRO A 321 -1.61 6.23 14.24
C PRO A 321 -2.30 7.55 13.89
N GLN A 322 -3.30 7.46 13.02
CA GLN A 322 -4.17 8.59 12.66
C GLN A 322 -5.63 8.24 12.92
N MET A 323 -6.45 9.26 13.16
CA MET A 323 -7.87 9.07 13.49
C MET A 323 -8.73 8.89 12.25
N TYR A 324 -8.30 9.47 11.14
CA TYR A 324 -9.03 9.46 9.87
C TYR A 324 -8.08 9.26 8.69
N LEU A 325 -8.49 8.44 7.75
CA LEU A 325 -7.87 8.34 6.44
C LEU A 325 -8.38 9.51 5.60
N GLN A 326 -7.51 10.49 5.34
CA GLN A 326 -7.86 11.74 4.68
C GLN A 326 -7.30 11.81 3.26
N PRO A 327 -8.03 12.44 2.31
CA PRO A 327 -7.57 12.64 0.95
C PRO A 327 -6.45 13.67 0.89
N VAL A 328 -5.53 13.46 -0.05
CA VAL A 328 -4.43 14.35 -0.40
C VAL A 328 -4.38 14.57 -1.90
N PHE A 329 -3.95 15.75 -2.34
CA PHE A 329 -3.46 15.94 -3.70
C PHE A 329 -2.06 15.37 -3.81
N VAL A 330 -1.85 14.54 -4.83
CA VAL A 330 -0.56 13.94 -5.15
C VAL A 330 -0.01 14.64 -6.39
N PHE A 331 1.18 15.18 -6.25
CA PHE A 331 1.94 15.80 -7.33
C PHE A 331 3.08 14.88 -7.73
N GLU A 332 3.03 14.38 -8.96
CA GLU A 332 4.05 13.48 -9.51
C GLU A 332 4.83 14.21 -10.59
N GLY A 333 6.15 14.21 -10.47
CA GLY A 333 7.04 14.95 -11.34
C GLY A 333 8.16 14.09 -11.92
N ASP A 334 8.96 14.75 -12.74
CA ASP A 334 10.14 14.14 -13.35
C ASP A 334 11.12 13.62 -12.30
N TYR A 335 11.95 12.66 -12.71
CA TYR A 335 12.96 12.02 -11.87
C TYR A 335 12.42 11.39 -10.60
N GLY A 336 11.14 10.95 -10.64
CA GLY A 336 10.49 10.27 -9.54
C GLY A 336 10.05 11.18 -8.39
N PHE A 337 10.03 12.50 -8.57
CA PHE A 337 9.49 13.43 -7.58
C PHE A 337 8.06 13.07 -7.22
N LEU A 338 7.77 13.07 -5.91
CA LEU A 338 6.42 12.85 -5.39
C LEU A 338 6.18 13.71 -4.15
N ALA A 339 5.04 14.42 -4.14
CA ALA A 339 4.69 15.28 -3.03
C ALA A 339 3.20 15.24 -2.72
N TYR A 340 2.83 15.48 -1.45
CA TYR A 340 1.46 15.44 -0.97
C TYR A 340 1.05 16.79 -0.38
N VAL A 341 -0.14 17.25 -0.73
CA VAL A 341 -0.79 18.41 -0.15
C VAL A 341 -2.15 17.97 0.39
N PRO A 342 -2.53 18.28 1.66
CA PRO A 342 -3.86 17.96 2.19
C PRO A 342 -4.96 18.45 1.25
N ALA A 343 -5.98 17.64 1.00
CA ALA A 343 -7.02 18.00 0.04
C ALA A 343 -8.28 18.59 0.68
N VAL A 344 -8.57 18.27 1.94
CA VAL A 344 -9.75 18.78 2.65
C VAL A 344 -9.70 20.30 2.75
N ALA A 345 -10.84 20.95 2.52
CA ALA A 345 -10.98 22.38 2.58
C ALA A 345 -10.67 22.92 3.99
N PRO A 346 -9.92 24.04 4.13
CA PRO A 346 -9.36 24.52 5.42
C PRO A 346 -10.40 24.77 6.50
N GLU A 347 -11.64 25.16 6.15
CA GLU A 347 -12.73 25.39 7.09
C GLU A 347 -13.15 24.12 7.87
N TRP A 348 -12.79 22.94 7.36
CA TRP A 348 -13.10 21.64 7.96
C TRP A 348 -11.88 20.97 8.62
N VAL A 349 -10.79 21.70 8.78
CA VAL A 349 -9.58 21.24 9.46
C VAL A 349 -9.31 22.12 10.67
N GLU A 350 -8.90 21.49 11.81
CA GLU A 350 -8.50 22.19 13.05
C GLU A 350 -7.00 22.06 13.34
#